data_d0026281b7870e4ce0ca76ee31650a90
#
_entry.id   d0026281b7870e4ce0ca76ee31650a90
#
_cell.length_a   1.000
_cell.length_b   1.000
_cell.length_c   1.000
_cell.angle_alpha   90.00
_cell.angle_beta   90.00
_cell.angle_gamma   90.00
#
_symmetry.space_group_name_H-M   'P 1'
#
loop_
_entity.id
_entity.type
_entity.pdbx_description
1 polymer ?
#
loop_
_entity_poly.entity_id
_entity_poly.type
_entity_poly.pdbx_seq_one_letter_code
_entity_poly.pdbx_strand_id
1 'polypeptide(L)'
;YGKNTFYATSETMMFLTQLTYCIMVIRRIAKKREENAYMIIPRYKSFRAYYGSVYRELVGYTFLYQTAILTGSIVGYRLVWYTHHVQAFDERQFLGSQVCMLMGELFFGAVMSIFILRWNALRGAIVIYPGIPMISYYLGSSLPVKWSNLLPGNWLMAARSNLVSKGGYSIAAALFVELLLFVICSCLLVNMRPRLERK
;
A
#
# COMPACT_ATOMS: atom_id res chain seq x y z
N TYR A 1 -11.59 17.53 -17.53
CA TYR A 1 -10.55 16.89 -16.70
C TYR A 1 -9.38 16.45 -17.57
N GLY A 2 -8.55 17.36 -18.04
CA GLY A 2 -7.49 17.06 -19.00
C GLY A 2 -6.08 17.37 -18.53
N LYS A 3 -5.88 17.72 -17.29
CA LYS A 3 -4.54 17.95 -16.72
C LYS A 3 -4.48 17.29 -15.35
N ASN A 4 -3.31 16.79 -15.00
CA ASN A 4 -2.96 16.29 -13.68
C ASN A 4 -3.15 17.40 -12.64
N THR A 5 -4.40 17.72 -12.28
CA THR A 5 -4.69 18.71 -11.25
C THR A 5 -4.53 18.06 -9.89
N PHE A 6 -3.77 18.71 -9.04
CA PHE A 6 -3.62 18.34 -7.66
C PHE A 6 -4.89 18.72 -6.91
N TYR A 7 -5.66 17.73 -6.52
CA TYR A 7 -6.82 17.92 -5.64
C TYR A 7 -6.37 17.71 -4.19
N ALA A 8 -5.92 18.77 -3.56
CA ALA A 8 -5.33 18.75 -2.22
C ALA A 8 -6.17 17.94 -1.20
N THR A 9 -7.49 18.06 -1.27
CA THR A 9 -8.38 17.36 -0.32
C THR A 9 -8.38 15.84 -0.54
N SER A 10 -8.53 15.37 -1.77
CA SER A 10 -8.57 13.93 -2.04
C SER A 10 -7.22 13.27 -1.83
N GLU A 11 -6.15 13.96 -2.18
CA GLU A 11 -4.79 13.45 -1.98
C GLU A 11 -4.39 13.44 -0.51
N THR A 12 -4.83 14.44 0.27
CA THR A 12 -4.64 14.44 1.72
C THR A 12 -5.38 13.29 2.38
N MET A 13 -6.63 13.02 1.97
CA MET A 13 -7.39 11.87 2.49
C MET A 13 -6.75 10.53 2.14
N MET A 14 -6.27 10.35 0.91
CA MET A 14 -5.51 9.17 0.53
C MET A 14 -4.23 9.02 1.35
N PHE A 15 -3.50 10.12 1.55
CA PHE A 15 -2.29 10.12 2.37
C PHE A 15 -2.57 9.72 3.81
N LEU A 16 -3.61 10.26 4.43
CA LEU A 16 -4.01 9.92 5.80
C LEU A 16 -4.40 8.45 5.91
N THR A 17 -5.13 7.93 4.94
CA THR A 17 -5.49 6.50 4.86
C THR A 17 -4.24 5.64 4.80
N GLN A 18 -3.31 5.93 3.91
CA GLN A 18 -2.06 5.20 3.79
C GLN A 18 -1.17 5.32 5.02
N LEU A 19 -1.11 6.49 5.64
CA LEU A 19 -0.37 6.70 6.88
C LEU A 19 -0.93 5.85 8.03
N THR A 20 -2.26 5.76 8.14
CA THR A 20 -2.92 4.93 9.14
C THR A 20 -2.59 3.46 8.94
N TYR A 21 -2.68 2.96 7.72
CA TYR A 21 -2.25 1.61 7.36
C TYR A 21 -0.77 1.37 7.71
N CYS A 22 0.10 2.28 7.32
CA CYS A 22 1.53 2.22 7.58
C CYS A 22 1.81 2.06 9.08
N ILE A 23 1.22 2.91 9.92
CA ILE A 23 1.40 2.87 11.38
C ILE A 23 0.93 1.53 11.95
N MET A 24 -0.22 1.04 11.49
CA MET A 24 -0.78 -0.23 11.94
C MET A 24 0.14 -1.41 11.61
N VAL A 25 0.59 -1.50 10.36
CA VAL A 25 1.47 -2.58 9.88
C VAL A 25 2.84 -2.52 10.55
N ILE A 26 3.45 -1.33 10.63
CA ILE A 26 4.76 -1.14 11.25
C ILE A 26 4.74 -1.56 12.70
N ARG A 27 3.76 -1.10 13.48
CA ARG A 27 3.62 -1.49 14.90
C ARG A 27 3.51 -2.99 15.06
N ARG A 28 2.75 -3.64 14.20
CA ARG A 28 2.56 -5.09 14.28
C ARG A 28 3.81 -5.87 13.94
N ILE A 29 4.50 -5.51 12.86
CA ILE A 29 5.74 -6.18 12.45
C ILE A 29 6.86 -5.94 13.47
N ALA A 30 7.00 -4.70 13.95
CA ALA A 30 8.00 -4.35 14.97
C ALA A 30 7.77 -5.13 16.27
N LYS A 31 6.53 -5.16 16.77
CA LYS A 31 6.14 -5.94 17.94
C LYS A 31 6.46 -7.43 17.76
N LYS A 32 6.10 -8.00 16.62
CA LYS A 32 6.40 -9.41 16.33
C LYS A 32 7.90 -9.69 16.26
N ARG A 33 8.69 -8.74 15.77
CA ARG A 33 10.15 -8.84 15.77
C ARG A 33 10.70 -8.84 17.19
N GLU A 34 10.28 -7.91 18.04
CA GLU A 34 10.73 -7.80 19.43
C GLU A 34 10.35 -9.05 20.24
N GLU A 35 9.09 -9.48 20.16
CA GLU A 35 8.60 -10.66 20.90
C GLU A 35 9.28 -11.96 20.49
N ASN A 36 9.72 -12.08 19.25
CA ASN A 36 10.25 -13.33 18.71
C ASN A 36 11.77 -13.31 18.45
N ALA A 37 12.45 -12.20 18.72
CA ALA A 37 13.88 -12.05 18.42
C ALA A 37 14.74 -13.20 19.03
N TYR A 38 14.40 -13.64 20.24
CA TYR A 38 15.10 -14.72 20.96
C TYR A 38 14.44 -16.10 20.79
N MET A 39 13.23 -16.16 20.28
CA MET A 39 12.44 -17.39 20.18
C MET A 39 12.14 -17.83 18.74
N ILE A 40 12.78 -17.21 17.74
CA ILE A 40 12.47 -17.49 16.33
C ILE A 40 12.70 -18.97 16.01
N ILE A 41 13.89 -19.51 16.35
CA ILE A 41 14.25 -20.91 16.03
C ILE A 41 13.43 -21.91 16.83
N PRO A 42 13.34 -21.81 18.17
CA PRO A 42 12.52 -22.74 18.95
C PRO A 42 11.04 -22.73 18.55
N ARG A 43 10.48 -21.57 18.26
CA ARG A 43 9.05 -21.41 17.98
C ARG A 43 8.65 -21.76 16.54
N TYR A 44 9.48 -21.42 15.57
CA TYR A 44 9.15 -21.53 14.15
C TYR A 44 9.95 -22.62 13.42
N LYS A 45 10.89 -23.29 14.08
CA LYS A 45 11.81 -24.31 13.51
C LYS A 45 12.68 -23.80 12.35
N SER A 46 12.29 -22.72 11.67
CA SER A 46 13.09 -22.13 10.59
C SER A 46 12.73 -20.66 10.38
N PHE A 47 13.68 -19.89 9.83
CA PHE A 47 13.46 -18.48 9.46
C PHE A 47 12.40 -18.35 8.35
N ARG A 48 12.31 -19.32 7.43
CA ARG A 48 11.27 -19.33 6.38
C ARG A 48 9.88 -19.43 6.98
N ALA A 49 9.68 -20.29 7.97
CA ALA A 49 8.40 -20.41 8.66
C ALA A 49 8.03 -19.11 9.41
N TYR A 50 9.02 -18.46 10.05
CA TYR A 50 8.82 -17.17 10.70
C TYR A 50 8.40 -16.09 9.70
N TYR A 51 9.15 -15.89 8.63
CA TYR A 51 8.81 -14.90 7.62
C TYR A 51 7.48 -15.20 6.92
N GLY A 52 7.19 -16.47 6.63
CA GLY A 52 5.90 -16.89 6.12
C GLY A 52 4.74 -16.54 7.07
N SER A 53 4.98 -16.60 8.40
CA SER A 53 4.02 -16.15 9.41
C SER A 53 3.81 -14.63 9.40
N VAL A 54 4.89 -13.85 9.24
CA VAL A 54 4.80 -12.38 9.11
C VAL A 54 4.00 -11.99 7.86
N TYR A 55 4.26 -12.67 6.74
CA TYR A 55 3.53 -12.44 5.50
C TYR A 55 2.04 -12.74 5.59
N ARG A 56 1.68 -13.87 6.17
CA ARG A 56 0.26 -14.21 6.38
C ARG A 56 -0.46 -13.16 7.21
N GLU A 57 0.21 -12.64 8.23
CA GLU A 57 -0.33 -11.55 9.03
C GLU A 57 -0.43 -10.26 8.22
N LEU A 58 0.61 -9.89 7.46
CA LEU A 58 0.58 -8.71 6.60
C LEU A 58 -0.62 -8.75 5.65
N VAL A 59 -0.77 -9.86 4.91
CA VAL A 59 -1.89 -10.05 3.98
C VAL A 59 -3.22 -9.98 4.72
N GLY A 60 -3.37 -10.67 5.85
CA GLY A 60 -4.59 -10.64 6.64
C GLY A 60 -4.96 -9.24 7.14
N TYR A 61 -3.99 -8.48 7.66
CA TYR A 61 -4.24 -7.10 8.09
C TYR A 61 -4.56 -6.16 6.93
N THR A 62 -3.91 -6.34 5.78
CA THR A 62 -4.23 -5.54 4.59
C THR A 62 -5.66 -5.77 4.14
N PHE A 63 -6.09 -7.03 4.07
CA PHE A 63 -7.48 -7.34 3.72
C PHE A 63 -8.49 -6.80 4.74
N LEU A 64 -8.22 -6.95 6.03
CA LEU A 64 -9.09 -6.39 7.09
C LEU A 64 -9.18 -4.86 6.99
N TYR A 65 -8.06 -4.20 6.77
CA TYR A 65 -8.00 -2.76 6.62
C TYR A 65 -8.78 -2.30 5.40
N GLN A 66 -8.57 -2.92 4.24
CA GLN A 66 -9.29 -2.60 3.00
C GLN A 66 -10.79 -2.88 3.11
N THR A 67 -11.18 -3.94 3.80
CA THR A 67 -12.59 -4.21 4.07
C THR A 67 -13.22 -3.11 4.92
N ALA A 68 -12.51 -2.61 5.93
CA ALA A 68 -12.98 -1.49 6.74
C ALA A 68 -13.11 -0.19 5.92
N ILE A 69 -12.11 0.12 5.06
CA ILE A 69 -12.16 1.27 4.17
C ILE A 69 -13.32 1.16 3.16
N LEU A 70 -13.47 -0.01 2.54
CA LEU A 70 -14.57 -0.28 1.60
C LEU A 70 -15.93 -0.09 2.25
N THR A 71 -16.12 -0.68 3.43
CA THR A 71 -17.38 -0.56 4.18
C THR A 71 -17.64 0.89 4.58
N GLY A 72 -16.64 1.59 5.12
CA GLY A 72 -16.74 3.00 5.47
C GLY A 72 -17.07 3.89 4.25
N SER A 73 -16.45 3.60 3.10
CA SER A 73 -16.71 4.34 1.86
C SER A 73 -18.13 4.12 1.34
N ILE A 74 -18.65 2.88 1.39
CA ILE A 74 -20.03 2.58 0.98
C ILE A 74 -21.03 3.25 1.91
N VAL A 75 -20.81 3.17 3.22
CA VAL A 75 -21.69 3.82 4.21
C VAL A 75 -21.66 5.33 4.05
N GLY A 76 -20.47 5.91 3.93
CA GLY A 76 -20.29 7.35 3.72
C GLY A 76 -20.97 7.83 2.43
N TYR A 77 -20.78 7.09 1.31
CA TYR A 77 -21.47 7.39 0.06
C TYR A 77 -22.99 7.36 0.22
N ARG A 78 -23.54 6.32 0.86
CA ARG A 78 -25.00 6.21 1.09
C ARG A 78 -25.54 7.37 1.92
N LEU A 79 -24.84 7.77 2.97
CA LEU A 79 -25.24 8.91 3.81
C LEU A 79 -25.25 10.21 2.99
N VAL A 80 -24.17 10.47 2.22
CA VAL A 80 -24.07 11.69 1.39
C VAL A 80 -25.13 11.68 0.27
N TRP A 81 -25.36 10.54 -0.38
CA TRP A 81 -26.39 10.41 -1.41
C TRP A 81 -27.79 10.70 -0.86
N TYR A 82 -28.08 10.22 0.32
CA TYR A 82 -29.38 10.43 0.99
C TYR A 82 -29.62 11.91 1.33
N THR A 83 -28.54 12.63 1.69
CA THR A 83 -28.65 14.04 2.12
C THR A 83 -28.53 15.04 0.98
N HIS A 84 -27.79 14.75 -0.08
CA HIS A 84 -27.40 15.74 -1.09
C HIS A 84 -27.73 15.37 -2.56
N HIS A 85 -28.39 14.24 -2.82
CA HIS A 85 -28.72 13.75 -4.18
C HIS A 85 -27.55 13.81 -5.17
N VAL A 86 -26.36 13.36 -4.73
CA VAL A 86 -25.13 13.42 -5.52
C VAL A 86 -25.19 12.54 -6.76
N GLN A 87 -24.48 12.95 -7.83
CA GLN A 87 -24.39 12.26 -9.12
C GLN A 87 -24.14 10.76 -9.04
N ALA A 88 -24.55 10.04 -10.08
CA ALA A 88 -24.43 8.59 -10.16
C ALA A 88 -23.02 8.08 -9.81
N PHE A 89 -22.99 7.10 -8.95
CA PHE A 89 -21.78 6.42 -8.51
C PHE A 89 -21.19 5.59 -9.65
N ASP A 90 -19.94 5.86 -10.03
CA ASP A 90 -19.22 5.03 -11.00
C ASP A 90 -18.61 3.83 -10.30
N GLU A 91 -19.32 2.70 -10.35
CA GLU A 91 -18.90 1.45 -9.72
C GLU A 91 -17.54 0.95 -10.25
N ARG A 92 -17.26 1.14 -11.53
CA ARG A 92 -15.99 0.68 -12.14
C ARG A 92 -14.81 1.47 -11.60
N GLN A 93 -14.96 2.79 -11.54
CA GLN A 93 -13.93 3.66 -10.98
C GLN A 93 -13.71 3.38 -9.50
N PHE A 94 -14.78 3.18 -8.75
CA PHE A 94 -14.71 2.86 -7.33
C PHE A 94 -14.02 1.52 -7.08
N LEU A 95 -14.47 0.44 -7.72
CA LEU A 95 -13.85 -0.87 -7.58
C LEU A 95 -12.40 -0.87 -8.06
N GLY A 96 -12.12 -0.20 -9.18
CA GLY A 96 -10.75 -0.03 -9.67
C GLY A 96 -9.86 0.65 -8.64
N SER A 97 -10.34 1.68 -7.94
CA SER A 97 -9.58 2.36 -6.90
C SER A 97 -9.30 1.45 -5.70
N GLN A 98 -10.28 0.66 -5.25
CA GLN A 98 -10.11 -0.25 -4.13
C GLN A 98 -9.09 -1.36 -4.44
N VAL A 99 -9.13 -1.89 -5.66
CA VAL A 99 -8.16 -2.93 -6.08
C VAL A 99 -6.75 -2.34 -6.20
N CYS A 100 -6.58 -1.16 -6.79
CA CYS A 100 -5.29 -0.48 -6.85
C CYS A 100 -4.73 -0.20 -5.44
N MET A 101 -5.57 0.29 -4.52
CA MET A 101 -5.15 0.53 -3.14
C MET A 101 -4.73 -0.76 -2.45
N LEU A 102 -5.51 -1.83 -2.57
CA LEU A 102 -5.18 -3.14 -1.98
C LEU A 102 -3.83 -3.65 -2.46
N MET A 103 -3.60 -3.65 -3.77
CA MET A 103 -2.34 -4.15 -4.34
C MET A 103 -1.15 -3.28 -3.97
N GLY A 104 -1.31 -1.97 -4.02
CA GLY A 104 -0.27 -1.04 -3.59
C GLY A 104 0.07 -1.17 -2.10
N GLU A 105 -0.92 -1.34 -1.22
CA GLU A 105 -0.69 -1.58 0.20
C GLU A 105 0.04 -2.90 0.46
N LEU A 106 -0.30 -3.97 -0.26
CA LEU A 106 0.42 -5.23 -0.18
C LEU A 106 1.88 -5.07 -0.61
N PHE A 107 2.13 -4.40 -1.73
CA PHE A 107 3.48 -4.14 -2.23
C PHE A 107 4.29 -3.29 -1.25
N PHE A 108 3.79 -2.13 -0.85
CA PHE A 108 4.49 -1.26 0.09
C PHE A 108 4.64 -1.90 1.47
N GLY A 109 3.66 -2.66 1.93
CA GLY A 109 3.73 -3.44 3.16
C GLY A 109 4.83 -4.49 3.11
N ALA A 110 5.04 -5.15 1.97
CA ALA A 110 6.14 -6.08 1.77
C ALA A 110 7.51 -5.36 1.81
N VAL A 111 7.64 -4.21 1.16
CA VAL A 111 8.85 -3.38 1.20
C VAL A 111 9.17 -2.95 2.63
N MET A 112 8.18 -2.41 3.37
CA MET A 112 8.35 -2.04 4.78
C MET A 112 8.81 -3.21 5.63
N SER A 113 8.24 -4.40 5.40
CA SER A 113 8.63 -5.61 6.14
C SER A 113 10.10 -5.95 5.96
N ILE A 114 10.65 -5.78 4.75
CA ILE A 114 12.09 -5.96 4.49
C ILE A 114 12.90 -4.96 5.31
N PHE A 115 12.54 -3.67 5.32
CA PHE A 115 13.26 -2.65 6.08
C PHE A 115 13.26 -2.94 7.58
N ILE A 116 12.10 -3.30 8.15
CA ILE A 116 11.96 -3.57 9.57
C ILE A 116 12.70 -4.86 9.98
N LEU A 117 12.48 -5.93 9.22
CA LEU A 117 12.98 -7.25 9.62
C LEU A 117 14.45 -7.44 9.27
N ARG A 118 14.91 -6.88 8.15
CA ARG A 118 16.29 -7.06 7.68
C ARG A 118 17.26 -6.04 8.23
N TRP A 119 16.87 -4.76 8.22
CA TRP A 119 17.80 -3.67 8.57
C TRP A 119 17.49 -3.01 9.91
N ASN A 120 16.48 -3.45 10.63
CA ASN A 120 16.01 -2.79 11.86
C ASN A 120 15.71 -1.30 11.65
N ALA A 121 15.37 -0.94 10.42
CA ALA A 121 15.19 0.45 10.01
C ALA A 121 13.73 0.86 10.12
N LEU A 122 13.19 0.91 11.35
CA LEU A 122 11.82 1.34 11.61
C LEU A 122 11.56 2.76 11.05
N ARG A 123 12.51 3.67 11.29
CA ARG A 123 12.43 5.06 10.78
C ARG A 123 12.41 5.10 9.25
N GLY A 124 13.25 4.27 8.60
CA GLY A 124 13.26 4.15 7.15
C GLY A 124 11.92 3.66 6.58
N ALA A 125 11.30 2.67 7.22
CA ALA A 125 10.00 2.17 6.81
C ALA A 125 8.90 3.24 6.91
N ILE A 126 8.90 4.04 7.99
CA ILE A 126 7.95 5.14 8.18
C ILE A 126 8.13 6.24 7.12
N VAL A 127 9.36 6.53 6.72
CA VAL A 127 9.63 7.57 5.70
C VAL A 127 9.30 7.07 4.29
N ILE A 128 9.65 5.82 3.96
CA ILE A 128 9.50 5.29 2.62
C ILE A 128 8.02 5.07 2.27
N TYR A 129 7.23 4.51 3.15
CA TYR A 129 5.86 4.16 2.82
C TYR A 129 4.99 5.37 2.51
N PRO A 130 4.82 6.36 3.39
CA PRO A 130 4.05 7.56 3.05
C PRO A 130 4.82 8.51 2.14
N GLY A 131 6.15 8.53 2.19
CA GLY A 131 6.99 9.46 1.44
C GLY A 131 6.97 9.18 -0.06
N ILE A 132 7.12 7.93 -0.49
CA ILE A 132 7.12 7.57 -1.92
C ILE A 132 5.77 7.91 -2.59
N PRO A 133 4.61 7.50 -2.06
CA PRO A 133 3.33 7.91 -2.63
C PRO A 133 3.15 9.41 -2.66
N MET A 134 3.46 10.13 -1.58
CA MET A 134 3.30 11.58 -1.52
C MET A 134 4.17 12.32 -2.56
N ILE A 135 5.44 11.95 -2.67
CA ILE A 135 6.34 12.49 -3.70
C ILE A 135 5.81 12.14 -5.10
N SER A 136 5.33 10.92 -5.29
CA SER A 136 4.75 10.49 -6.57
C SER A 136 3.50 11.29 -6.93
N TYR A 137 2.65 11.62 -5.97
CA TYR A 137 1.46 12.45 -6.20
C TYR A 137 1.85 13.87 -6.62
N TYR A 138 2.77 14.48 -5.89
CA TYR A 138 3.25 15.81 -6.19
C TYR A 138 3.95 15.88 -7.55
N LEU A 139 4.93 15.01 -7.78
CA LEU A 139 5.63 14.94 -9.07
C LEU A 139 4.69 14.57 -10.21
N GLY A 140 3.74 13.67 -9.96
CA GLY A 140 2.77 13.25 -10.96
C GLY A 140 1.85 14.37 -11.44
N SER A 141 1.61 15.40 -10.63
CA SER A 141 0.86 16.59 -11.03
C SER A 141 1.70 17.56 -11.90
N SER A 142 3.01 17.54 -11.74
CA SER A 142 3.96 18.46 -12.40
C SER A 142 4.58 17.88 -13.66
N LEU A 143 4.64 16.55 -13.77
CA LEU A 143 5.28 15.86 -14.89
C LEU A 143 4.32 15.60 -16.06
N PRO A 144 4.85 15.46 -17.31
CA PRO A 144 4.07 14.94 -18.43
C PRO A 144 3.47 13.57 -18.11
N VAL A 145 2.27 13.28 -18.64
CA VAL A 145 1.50 12.05 -18.35
C VAL A 145 2.32 10.77 -18.50
N LYS A 146 3.18 10.69 -19.52
CA LYS A 146 4.03 9.51 -19.74
C LYS A 146 4.96 9.22 -18.57
N TRP A 147 5.58 10.22 -17.98
CA TRP A 147 6.49 10.09 -16.83
C TRP A 147 5.70 9.91 -15.53
N SER A 148 4.58 10.60 -15.40
CA SER A 148 3.67 10.43 -14.27
C SER A 148 3.19 8.97 -14.13
N ASN A 149 2.94 8.29 -15.25
CA ASN A 149 2.50 6.88 -15.26
C ASN A 149 3.57 5.89 -14.76
N LEU A 150 4.83 6.28 -14.67
CA LEU A 150 5.91 5.43 -14.15
C LEU A 150 6.08 5.53 -12.63
N LEU A 151 5.43 6.49 -11.99
CA LEU A 151 5.57 6.72 -10.55
C LEU A 151 4.69 5.74 -9.75
N PRO A 152 5.28 4.90 -8.86
CA PRO A 152 4.54 3.84 -8.15
C PRO A 152 3.38 4.36 -7.30
N GLY A 153 3.52 5.54 -6.70
CA GLY A 153 2.44 6.14 -5.90
C GLY A 153 1.21 6.53 -6.72
N ASN A 154 1.38 6.80 -8.02
CA ASN A 154 0.26 7.12 -8.90
C ASN A 154 -0.60 5.89 -9.25
N TRP A 155 -0.04 4.68 -9.16
CA TRP A 155 -0.78 3.44 -9.39
C TRP A 155 -1.83 3.17 -8.31
N LEU A 156 -1.67 3.77 -7.14
CA LEU A 156 -2.68 3.74 -6.07
C LEU A 156 -3.91 4.61 -6.38
N MET A 157 -3.82 5.47 -7.40
CA MET A 157 -4.85 6.45 -7.72
C MET A 157 -5.58 6.09 -9.03
N ALA A 158 -6.72 5.40 -8.93
CA ALA A 158 -7.54 5.12 -10.12
C ALA A 158 -7.92 6.37 -10.92
N ALA A 159 -7.97 7.54 -10.29
CA ALA A 159 -8.21 8.83 -10.95
C ALA A 159 -7.16 9.18 -12.03
N ARG A 160 -5.95 8.62 -11.92
CA ARG A 160 -4.87 8.80 -12.91
C ARG A 160 -4.77 7.65 -13.92
N SER A 161 -5.66 6.68 -13.83
CA SER A 161 -5.70 5.53 -14.73
C SER A 161 -6.42 5.85 -16.05
N ASN A 162 -6.31 4.92 -16.98
CA ASN A 162 -7.01 4.96 -18.27
C ASN A 162 -8.54 4.82 -18.15
N LEU A 163 -9.08 4.48 -16.97
CA LEU A 163 -10.52 4.51 -16.71
C LEU A 163 -11.09 5.94 -16.64
N VAL A 164 -10.26 6.89 -16.20
CA VAL A 164 -10.70 8.27 -15.92
C VAL A 164 -10.08 9.28 -16.88
N SER A 165 -8.83 9.07 -17.29
CA SER A 165 -8.11 10.02 -18.13
C SER A 165 -7.57 9.39 -19.41
N LYS A 166 -7.77 10.05 -20.56
CA LYS A 166 -7.14 9.66 -21.82
C LYS A 166 -5.61 9.77 -21.67
N GLY A 167 -4.90 8.65 -21.83
CA GLY A 167 -3.44 8.58 -21.67
C GLY A 167 -2.98 8.25 -20.24
N GLY A 168 -3.88 8.01 -19.29
CA GLY A 168 -3.56 7.48 -17.98
C GLY A 168 -2.95 6.06 -18.08
N TYR A 169 -2.35 5.59 -16.98
CA TYR A 169 -1.78 4.26 -16.93
C TYR A 169 -2.84 3.16 -17.06
N SER A 170 -2.46 2.02 -17.62
CA SER A 170 -3.32 0.84 -17.65
C SER A 170 -3.41 0.21 -16.26
N ILE A 171 -4.61 0.15 -15.68
CA ILE A 171 -4.82 -0.50 -14.38
C ILE A 171 -4.33 -1.96 -14.40
N ALA A 172 -4.63 -2.71 -15.45
CA ALA A 172 -4.19 -4.09 -15.55
C ALA A 172 -2.67 -4.21 -15.55
N ALA A 173 -1.96 -3.31 -16.24
CA ALA A 173 -0.50 -3.29 -16.25
C ALA A 173 0.06 -2.90 -14.88
N ALA A 174 -0.52 -1.90 -14.22
CA ALA A 174 -0.10 -1.49 -12.88
C ALA A 174 -0.29 -2.62 -11.87
N LEU A 175 -1.46 -3.25 -11.83
CA LEU A 175 -1.75 -4.38 -10.97
C LEU A 175 -0.79 -5.56 -11.21
N PHE A 176 -0.46 -5.84 -12.47
CA PHE A 176 0.51 -6.89 -12.80
C PHE A 176 1.90 -6.57 -12.26
N VAL A 177 2.36 -5.33 -12.44
CA VAL A 177 3.68 -4.88 -11.94
C VAL A 177 3.71 -4.89 -10.41
N GLU A 178 2.67 -4.40 -9.74
CA GLU A 178 2.57 -4.41 -8.27
C GLU A 178 2.56 -5.84 -7.72
N LEU A 179 1.80 -6.74 -8.33
CA LEU A 179 1.78 -8.15 -7.97
C LEU A 179 3.16 -8.80 -8.15
N LEU A 180 3.83 -8.54 -9.28
CA LEU A 180 5.17 -9.04 -9.55
C LEU A 180 6.16 -8.53 -8.49
N LEU A 181 6.15 -7.24 -8.21
CA LEU A 181 7.01 -6.62 -7.19
C LEU A 181 6.71 -7.17 -5.79
N PHE A 182 5.43 -7.36 -5.45
CA PHE A 182 5.04 -8.00 -4.19
C PHE A 182 5.60 -9.42 -4.07
N VAL A 183 5.49 -10.23 -5.13
CA VAL A 183 6.05 -11.59 -5.15
C VAL A 183 7.58 -11.56 -5.02
N ILE A 184 8.26 -10.67 -5.74
CA ILE A 184 9.73 -10.51 -5.64
C ILE A 184 10.13 -10.13 -4.23
N CYS A 185 9.50 -9.13 -3.62
CA CYS A 185 9.74 -8.72 -2.23
C CYS A 185 9.49 -9.86 -1.25
N SER A 186 8.42 -10.64 -1.49
CA SER A 186 8.06 -11.80 -0.68
C SER A 186 9.15 -12.87 -0.74
N CYS A 187 9.61 -13.20 -1.94
CA CYS A 187 10.70 -14.16 -2.15
C CYS A 187 12.02 -13.68 -1.52
N LEU A 188 12.34 -12.40 -1.67
CA LEU A 188 13.52 -11.80 -1.06
C LEU A 188 13.47 -11.93 0.46
N LEU A 189 12.35 -11.56 1.09
CA LEU A 189 12.22 -11.62 2.54
C LEU A 189 12.35 -13.06 3.06
N VAL A 190 11.65 -14.02 2.44
CA VAL A 190 11.66 -15.43 2.86
C VAL A 190 13.05 -16.07 2.74
N ASN A 191 13.85 -15.63 1.76
CA ASN A 191 15.21 -16.13 1.53
C ASN A 191 16.31 -15.35 2.30
N MET A 192 15.99 -14.20 2.88
CA MET A 192 16.94 -13.42 3.66
C MET A 192 17.25 -14.11 4.99
N ARG A 193 18.56 -14.20 5.34
CA ARG A 193 18.98 -14.55 6.69
C ARG A 193 18.89 -13.31 7.58
N PRO A 194 18.26 -13.39 8.75
CA PRO A 194 18.22 -12.24 9.66
C PRO A 194 19.65 -11.87 10.09
N ARG A 195 19.95 -10.58 10.12
CA ARG A 195 21.11 -10.11 10.88
C ARG A 195 20.76 -10.24 12.36
N LEU A 196 21.20 -11.31 12.97
CA LEU A 196 21.25 -11.39 14.42
C LEU A 196 22.36 -10.44 14.84
N GLU A 197 22.01 -9.27 15.35
CA GLU A 197 22.96 -8.42 16.04
C GLU A 197 23.43 -9.23 17.25
N ARG A 198 24.69 -9.70 17.22
CA ARG A 198 25.36 -10.18 18.42
C ARG A 198 25.51 -8.95 19.32
N LYS A 199 24.64 -8.85 20.33
CA LYS A 199 24.92 -8.00 21.48
C LYS A 199 25.92 -8.68 22.39
#